data_b78f87cceaf6e138d7a1dc339164e009
#
_entry.id   b78f87cceaf6e138d7a1dc339164e009
#
_cell.length_a   1.000
_cell.length_b   1.000
_cell.length_c   1.000
_cell.angle_alpha   90.00
_cell.angle_beta   90.00
_cell.angle_gamma   90.00
#
_symmetry.space_group_name_H-M   'P 1'
#
loop_
_entity.id
_entity.type
_entity.pdbx_description
1 polymer ?
#
loop_
_entity_poly.entity_id
_entity_poly.type
_entity_poly.pdbx_seq_one_letter_code
_entity_poly.pdbx_strand_id
1 'polypeptide(L)'
;MTRCSAIVAGVLLAAPSPAQDAQYWNIQYGPAAQLLGGLVVGSSRDLSATYYNPGGLALGTSADFLLSAQAFKAESLSTRPVDGGQILNNSQTQFDVFPGFFAFSFPKSWFGDNTHLAFSLLTRQQFNMRIDQRFAGDTSSGNGRYGIETLFDQRMSETWGGLTVSHQISNHFGLGATVYGIYRGQRTRLEQSLQLAYPDGRGVAALAVDDFDYSHWRTLAKVGLAWEGERLRLGGAITTPRVAVTGSGKLGFTRSATGVDLNGDGKTDNLLVNAYDEDLDAGYNSSWAFSAGASWRRGSLQLHTSAEYFAPVEDFTILEGRTLDSAGQPLTLVQRLDGVFNLGGGAEYWLGGVTADKGASSRGTVFYAAFITDFSASPEVVRNEAATSNMNLYHLSAGSAFNLGTSRFSLGLTWAFGQNTRDFGLDSLPPSVPIIGEARPVETRYSRLVFVLGYLFGSDK
;
A
#
# COMPACT_ATOMS: atom_id res chain seq x y z
N MET A 1 45.89 7.30 -26.22
CA MET A 1 45.61 8.63 -25.72
C MET A 1 44.38 9.17 -26.38
N THR A 2 43.24 9.15 -25.82
CA THR A 2 42.16 10.12 -26.05
C THR A 2 40.82 9.63 -25.48
N ARG A 3 40.21 10.45 -24.65
CA ARG A 3 38.78 10.45 -24.27
C ARG A 3 38.32 9.49 -23.18
N CYS A 4 38.59 9.81 -21.93
CA CYS A 4 37.81 9.42 -20.76
C CYS A 4 37.64 10.63 -19.83
N SER A 5 36.93 11.65 -20.24
CA SER A 5 36.75 12.86 -19.43
C SER A 5 35.35 13.45 -19.54
N ALA A 6 34.29 12.65 -19.52
CA ALA A 6 32.94 13.20 -19.58
C ALA A 6 31.83 12.34 -18.93
N ILE A 7 32.12 11.36 -18.07
CA ILE A 7 31.07 10.44 -17.54
C ILE A 7 30.86 10.56 -16.02
N VAL A 8 31.64 11.37 -15.31
CA VAL A 8 31.61 11.41 -13.83
C VAL A 8 30.47 12.26 -13.22
N ALA A 9 29.81 13.12 -14.00
CA ALA A 9 28.82 14.06 -13.46
C ALA A 9 27.35 13.58 -13.47
N GLY A 10 27.05 12.43 -14.05
CA GLY A 10 25.66 12.01 -14.36
C GLY A 10 25.01 11.01 -13.39
N VAL A 11 25.71 10.49 -12.39
CA VAL A 11 25.23 9.30 -11.63
C VAL A 11 24.79 9.61 -10.21
N LEU A 12 24.85 10.85 -9.77
CA LEU A 12 24.57 11.22 -8.35
C LEU A 12 23.09 11.48 -8.00
N LEU A 13 22.13 11.25 -8.88
CA LEU A 13 20.78 11.81 -8.72
C LEU A 13 19.61 10.90 -9.04
N ALA A 14 19.64 9.67 -8.60
CA ALA A 14 18.37 8.97 -8.42
C ALA A 14 17.98 9.11 -6.95
N ALA A 15 17.26 10.18 -6.60
CA ALA A 15 16.51 10.19 -5.36
C ALA A 15 15.56 9.00 -5.36
N PRO A 16 15.50 8.21 -4.27
CA PRO A 16 14.56 7.08 -4.21
C PRO A 16 13.14 7.62 -4.32
N SER A 17 12.46 7.28 -5.40
CA SER A 17 11.03 7.57 -5.53
C SER A 17 10.26 6.50 -4.76
N PRO A 18 9.59 6.83 -3.65
CA PRO A 18 8.85 5.84 -2.88
C PRO A 18 7.55 5.50 -3.59
N ALA A 19 7.49 4.35 -4.22
CA ALA A 19 6.26 3.80 -4.77
C ALA A 19 5.35 3.27 -3.66
N GLN A 20 4.56 4.15 -3.07
CA GLN A 20 3.81 3.87 -1.86
C GLN A 20 2.34 3.63 -2.07
N ASP A 21 1.80 4.02 -3.19
CA ASP A 21 0.42 3.74 -3.60
C ASP A 21 0.34 2.55 -4.57
N ALA A 22 1.39 1.73 -4.62
CA ALA A 22 1.52 0.69 -5.61
C ALA A 22 0.51 -0.46 -5.45
N GLN A 23 -0.02 -0.68 -4.25
CA GLN A 23 -0.93 -1.78 -3.96
C GLN A 23 -2.26 -1.25 -3.43
N TYR A 24 -3.32 -1.49 -4.20
CA TYR A 24 -4.62 -0.89 -3.94
C TYR A 24 -5.57 -1.77 -3.15
N TRP A 25 -5.34 -3.09 -3.07
CA TRP A 25 -6.23 -4.04 -2.38
C TRP A 25 -5.64 -4.62 -1.10
N ASN A 26 -4.69 -3.90 -0.50
CA ASN A 26 -3.93 -4.34 0.67
C ASN A 26 -4.77 -4.42 1.97
N ILE A 27 -5.76 -3.53 2.15
CA ILE A 27 -6.65 -3.48 3.33
C ILE A 27 -8.10 -3.54 2.86
N GLN A 28 -8.89 -4.39 3.51
CA GLN A 28 -10.31 -4.59 3.22
C GLN A 28 -11.17 -4.12 4.41
N TYR A 29 -12.41 -3.67 4.13
CA TYR A 29 -13.26 -2.95 5.07
C TYR A 29 -14.62 -3.60 5.23
N GLY A 30 -15.03 -3.81 6.49
CA GLY A 30 -16.32 -4.41 6.82
C GLY A 30 -16.24 -5.90 7.09
N PRO A 31 -17.14 -6.43 7.96
CA PRO A 31 -17.06 -7.80 8.48
C PRO A 31 -17.09 -8.90 7.42
N ALA A 32 -18.01 -8.81 6.46
CA ALA A 32 -18.09 -9.77 5.36
C ALA A 32 -17.04 -9.47 4.26
N ALA A 33 -16.83 -8.19 3.95
CA ALA A 33 -15.92 -7.79 2.90
C ALA A 33 -14.46 -8.13 3.21
N GLN A 34 -14.01 -8.04 4.46
CA GLN A 34 -12.66 -8.48 4.86
C GLN A 34 -12.44 -9.96 4.56
N LEU A 35 -13.44 -10.82 4.84
CA LEU A 35 -13.37 -12.26 4.64
C LEU A 35 -13.58 -12.68 3.19
N LEU A 36 -14.18 -11.80 2.38
CA LEU A 36 -14.34 -11.94 0.94
C LEU A 36 -13.25 -11.22 0.13
N GLY A 37 -12.17 -10.76 0.77
CA GLY A 37 -11.09 -10.05 0.07
C GLY A 37 -11.52 -8.75 -0.62
N GLY A 38 -12.64 -8.13 -0.19
CA GLY A 38 -13.17 -6.92 -0.84
C GLY A 38 -14.06 -7.18 -2.06
N LEU A 39 -14.36 -8.43 -2.40
CA LEU A 39 -15.14 -8.82 -3.59
C LEU A 39 -16.65 -8.54 -3.44
N VAL A 40 -16.99 -7.34 -2.99
CA VAL A 40 -18.35 -6.96 -2.61
C VAL A 40 -18.90 -5.75 -3.39
N VAL A 41 -18.23 -5.32 -4.46
CA VAL A 41 -18.68 -4.17 -5.28
C VAL A 41 -20.12 -4.37 -5.79
N GLY A 42 -20.48 -5.61 -6.17
CA GLY A 42 -21.85 -5.95 -6.58
C GLY A 42 -22.80 -6.26 -5.43
N SER A 43 -22.29 -6.65 -4.26
CA SER A 43 -23.11 -7.30 -3.22
C SER A 43 -23.13 -6.60 -1.87
N SER A 44 -22.27 -5.59 -1.60
CA SER A 44 -22.30 -4.86 -0.35
C SER A 44 -23.64 -4.13 -0.17
N ARG A 45 -24.28 -4.39 0.99
CA ARG A 45 -25.58 -3.81 1.39
C ARG A 45 -25.57 -3.28 2.81
N ASP A 46 -24.41 -3.35 3.46
CA ASP A 46 -24.13 -2.78 4.78
C ASP A 46 -23.32 -1.47 4.64
N LEU A 47 -22.89 -0.91 5.75
CA LEU A 47 -22.13 0.34 5.78
C LEU A 47 -20.75 0.27 5.08
N SER A 48 -20.23 -0.92 4.78
CA SER A 48 -19.03 -1.05 3.95
C SER A 48 -19.23 -0.60 2.50
N ALA A 49 -20.51 -0.55 2.04
CA ALA A 49 -20.87 0.01 0.76
C ALA A 49 -20.42 1.47 0.58
N THR A 50 -20.30 2.24 1.65
CA THR A 50 -19.75 3.61 1.61
C THR A 50 -18.39 3.66 0.92
N TYR A 51 -17.59 2.60 1.05
CA TYR A 51 -16.29 2.47 0.40
C TYR A 51 -16.36 1.70 -0.94
N TYR A 52 -17.00 0.52 -0.98
CA TYR A 52 -16.94 -0.32 -2.18
C TYR A 52 -17.87 0.16 -3.29
N ASN A 53 -19.11 0.47 -2.97
CA ASN A 53 -20.12 0.92 -3.92
C ASN A 53 -21.24 1.69 -3.20
N PRO A 54 -21.18 3.01 -3.15
CA PRO A 54 -22.18 3.81 -2.43
C PRO A 54 -23.63 3.55 -2.84
N GLY A 55 -23.88 3.15 -4.10
CA GLY A 55 -25.21 2.77 -4.56
C GLY A 55 -25.78 1.52 -3.87
N GLY A 56 -24.92 0.63 -3.38
CA GLY A 56 -25.32 -0.56 -2.64
C GLY A 56 -25.98 -0.26 -1.30
N LEU A 57 -25.64 0.84 -0.66
CA LEU A 57 -26.25 1.26 0.61
C LEU A 57 -27.75 1.54 0.49
N ALA A 58 -28.19 2.05 -0.67
CA ALA A 58 -29.61 2.35 -0.93
C ALA A 58 -30.50 1.10 -0.94
N LEU A 59 -29.94 -0.06 -1.31
CA LEU A 59 -30.63 -1.34 -1.40
C LEU A 59 -30.42 -2.21 -0.15
N GLY A 60 -29.72 -1.67 0.84
CA GLY A 60 -29.35 -2.39 2.06
C GLY A 60 -30.38 -2.29 3.17
N THR A 61 -30.27 -3.21 4.11
CA THR A 61 -30.93 -3.11 5.41
C THR A 61 -30.12 -2.14 6.28
N SER A 62 -30.80 -1.28 7.05
CA SER A 62 -30.16 -0.29 7.91
C SER A 62 -29.33 -0.99 9.01
N ALA A 63 -28.02 -1.05 8.82
CA ALA A 63 -27.11 -1.22 9.93
C ALA A 63 -26.83 0.18 10.53
N ASP A 64 -26.95 0.32 11.85
CA ASP A 64 -26.74 1.61 12.49
C ASP A 64 -25.24 1.88 12.70
N PHE A 65 -24.45 0.81 12.86
CA PHE A 65 -23.04 0.89 13.19
C PHE A 65 -22.26 -0.30 12.64
N LEU A 66 -21.05 -0.05 12.17
CA LEU A 66 -20.12 -1.07 11.72
C LEU A 66 -18.70 -0.74 12.16
N LEU A 67 -18.01 -1.74 12.73
CA LEU A 67 -16.60 -1.67 13.07
C LEU A 67 -15.88 -2.89 12.50
N SER A 68 -14.72 -2.69 11.89
CA SER A 68 -13.82 -3.78 11.57
C SER A 68 -12.37 -3.42 11.92
N ALA A 69 -11.63 -4.41 12.40
CA ALA A 69 -10.28 -4.23 12.89
C ALA A 69 -9.38 -5.39 12.45
N GLN A 70 -8.10 -5.10 12.39
CA GLN A 70 -7.02 -6.08 12.29
C GLN A 70 -6.34 -6.18 13.65
N ALA A 71 -6.22 -7.40 14.20
CA ALA A 71 -5.78 -7.59 15.57
C ALA A 71 -4.35 -8.10 15.71
N PHE A 72 -3.88 -8.91 14.79
CA PHE A 72 -2.55 -9.54 14.82
C PHE A 72 -1.97 -9.55 13.43
N LYS A 73 -0.72 -9.11 13.32
CA LYS A 73 0.02 -9.07 12.06
C LYS A 73 1.34 -9.79 12.22
N ALA A 74 1.55 -10.86 11.46
CA ALA A 74 2.85 -11.49 11.27
C ALA A 74 3.33 -11.23 9.84
N GLU A 75 4.47 -10.58 9.71
CA GLU A 75 5.04 -10.17 8.44
C GLU A 75 6.47 -10.68 8.31
N SER A 76 6.81 -11.22 7.16
CA SER A 76 8.14 -11.74 6.85
C SER A 76 8.56 -11.26 5.47
N LEU A 77 9.76 -10.71 5.41
CA LEU A 77 10.47 -10.35 4.19
C LEU A 77 11.79 -11.14 4.17
N SER A 78 11.99 -11.97 3.16
CA SER A 78 13.19 -12.78 2.99
C SER A 78 13.85 -12.41 1.67
N THR A 79 15.14 -12.10 1.71
CA THR A 79 15.95 -11.77 0.53
C THR A 79 17.11 -12.75 0.41
N ARG A 80 17.30 -13.29 -0.78
CA ARG A 80 18.32 -14.31 -1.09
C ARG A 80 18.99 -14.00 -2.44
N PRO A 81 20.34 -14.00 -2.54
CA PRO A 81 21.01 -13.99 -3.84
C PRO A 81 20.63 -15.22 -4.67
N VAL A 82 20.39 -15.02 -5.97
CA VAL A 82 19.96 -16.11 -6.88
C VAL A 82 21.09 -17.14 -7.11
N ASP A 83 22.35 -16.71 -7.06
CA ASP A 83 23.54 -17.53 -7.27
C ASP A 83 24.00 -18.31 -6.04
N GLY A 84 23.24 -18.28 -4.96
CA GLY A 84 23.55 -18.91 -3.68
C GLY A 84 24.37 -17.96 -2.78
N GLY A 85 23.94 -17.79 -1.57
CA GLY A 85 24.55 -16.90 -0.58
C GLY A 85 23.74 -16.88 0.71
N GLN A 86 24.12 -15.97 1.62
CA GLN A 86 23.44 -15.84 2.90
C GLN A 86 22.00 -15.31 2.70
N ILE A 87 21.03 -16.01 3.27
CA ILE A 87 19.64 -15.59 3.29
C ILE A 87 19.47 -14.50 4.36
N LEU A 88 18.91 -13.39 3.98
CA LEU A 88 18.56 -12.30 4.89
C LEU A 88 17.07 -12.37 5.19
N ASN A 89 16.75 -12.66 6.43
CA ASN A 89 15.38 -12.73 6.89
C ASN A 89 15.10 -11.53 7.80
N ASN A 90 14.11 -10.73 7.41
CA ASN A 90 13.51 -9.73 8.28
C ASN A 90 12.08 -10.20 8.58
N SER A 91 11.83 -10.65 9.80
CA SER A 91 10.50 -11.05 10.25
C SER A 91 10.06 -10.15 11.39
N GLN A 92 8.87 -9.59 11.26
CA GLN A 92 8.26 -8.77 12.29
C GLN A 92 6.91 -9.37 12.68
N THR A 93 6.71 -9.49 13.98
CA THR A 93 5.41 -9.88 14.54
C THR A 93 4.93 -8.72 15.39
N GLN A 94 3.77 -8.17 15.05
CA GLN A 94 3.16 -7.08 15.78
C GLN A 94 1.81 -7.55 16.33
N PHE A 95 1.63 -7.39 17.61
CA PHE A 95 0.32 -7.47 18.24
C PHE A 95 -0.20 -6.05 18.42
N ASP A 96 -0.97 -5.60 17.47
CA ASP A 96 -1.59 -4.28 17.50
C ASP A 96 -3.03 -4.41 16.99
N VAL A 97 -3.97 -3.85 17.73
CA VAL A 97 -5.38 -3.80 17.30
C VAL A 97 -5.58 -2.51 16.53
N PHE A 98 -5.69 -2.65 15.25
CA PHE A 98 -5.82 -1.53 14.35
C PHE A 98 -7.25 -1.44 13.80
N PRO A 99 -8.02 -0.38 14.13
CA PRO A 99 -9.33 -0.14 13.54
C PRO A 99 -9.16 0.21 12.06
N GLY A 100 -9.48 -0.76 11.19
CA GLY A 100 -9.38 -0.56 9.75
C GLY A 100 -10.55 0.23 9.18
N PHE A 101 -11.75 0.11 9.79
CA PHE A 101 -12.96 0.75 9.29
C PHE A 101 -13.99 0.94 10.41
N PHE A 102 -14.58 2.11 10.42
CA PHE A 102 -15.68 2.51 11.27
C PHE A 102 -16.73 3.22 10.42
N ALA A 103 -18.00 2.90 10.58
CA ALA A 103 -19.07 3.62 9.90
C ALA A 103 -20.37 3.60 10.72
N PHE A 104 -21.18 4.63 10.51
CA PHE A 104 -22.53 4.71 11.06
C PHE A 104 -23.50 5.37 10.10
N SER A 105 -24.78 5.04 10.20
CA SER A 105 -25.86 5.67 9.47
C SER A 105 -26.55 6.76 10.28
N PHE A 106 -26.93 7.82 9.58
CA PHE A 106 -27.80 8.86 10.14
C PHE A 106 -29.26 8.38 10.11
N PRO A 107 -30.14 8.92 11.01
CA PRO A 107 -31.53 8.55 11.03
C PRO A 107 -32.24 8.82 9.69
N LYS A 108 -32.97 7.83 9.17
CA LYS A 108 -33.75 7.94 7.91
C LYS A 108 -34.80 9.06 7.97
N SER A 109 -35.30 9.37 9.15
CA SER A 109 -36.28 10.47 9.36
C SER A 109 -35.80 11.83 8.88
N TRP A 110 -34.49 12.02 8.67
CA TRP A 110 -33.96 13.31 8.20
C TRP A 110 -34.12 13.50 6.69
N PHE A 111 -34.14 12.42 5.89
CA PHE A 111 -34.03 12.47 4.43
C PHE A 111 -35.08 11.64 3.68
N GLY A 112 -35.98 10.99 4.42
CA GLY A 112 -37.01 10.09 3.87
C GLY A 112 -36.52 8.66 3.66
N ASP A 113 -37.46 7.72 3.46
CA ASP A 113 -37.22 6.28 3.48
C ASP A 113 -36.27 5.77 2.38
N ASN A 114 -36.27 6.47 1.24
CA ASN A 114 -35.46 6.07 0.06
C ASN A 114 -34.05 6.65 0.06
N THR A 115 -33.71 7.49 1.04
CA THR A 115 -32.38 8.16 1.08
C THR A 115 -31.65 7.77 2.35
N HIS A 116 -30.40 7.32 2.18
CA HIS A 116 -29.52 6.96 3.27
C HIS A 116 -28.35 7.92 3.32
N LEU A 117 -28.08 8.46 4.50
CA LEU A 117 -26.87 9.22 4.80
C LEU A 117 -26.00 8.41 5.77
N ALA A 118 -24.72 8.31 5.48
CA ALA A 118 -23.76 7.61 6.33
C ALA A 118 -22.43 8.36 6.42
N PHE A 119 -21.75 8.16 7.53
CA PHE A 119 -20.35 8.57 7.72
C PHE A 119 -19.49 7.32 7.79
N SER A 120 -18.29 7.40 7.24
CA SER A 120 -17.28 6.35 7.37
C SER A 120 -15.90 6.92 7.62
N LEU A 121 -15.12 6.23 8.44
CA LEU A 121 -13.70 6.50 8.70
C LEU A 121 -12.92 5.20 8.43
N LEU A 122 -11.89 5.28 7.60
CA LEU A 122 -11.09 4.12 7.26
C LEU A 122 -9.62 4.46 7.19
N THR A 123 -8.80 3.47 7.48
CA THR A 123 -7.37 3.54 7.19
C THR A 123 -7.09 2.87 5.87
N ARG A 124 -6.70 3.69 4.90
CA ARG A 124 -6.46 3.23 3.53
C ARG A 124 -5.11 2.55 3.38
N GLN A 125 -4.11 3.07 4.06
CA GLN A 125 -2.77 2.50 4.09
C GLN A 125 -2.15 2.71 5.47
N GLN A 126 -1.43 1.69 5.91
CA GLN A 126 -0.57 1.76 7.08
C GLN A 126 0.63 0.88 6.84
N PHE A 127 1.78 1.48 6.87
CA PHE A 127 3.04 0.83 6.64
C PHE A 127 4.05 1.28 7.69
N ASN A 128 4.70 0.33 8.33
CA ASN A 128 5.77 0.57 9.28
C ASN A 128 6.79 -0.54 9.07
N MET A 129 7.89 -0.22 8.41
CA MET A 129 8.94 -1.17 8.10
C MET A 129 10.28 -0.60 8.53
N ARG A 130 11.05 -1.42 9.22
CA ARG A 130 12.46 -1.17 9.52
C ARG A 130 13.29 -2.36 9.08
N ILE A 131 14.24 -2.11 8.23
CA ILE A 131 15.22 -3.09 7.76
C ILE A 131 16.58 -2.62 8.21
N ASP A 132 17.32 -3.46 8.93
CA ASP A 132 18.70 -3.26 9.35
C ASP A 132 19.48 -4.46 8.83
N GLN A 133 20.34 -4.22 7.84
CA GLN A 133 21.10 -5.28 7.18
C GLN A 133 22.59 -4.95 7.24
N ARG A 134 23.39 -5.96 7.60
CA ARG A 134 24.85 -5.83 7.70
C ARG A 134 25.53 -6.97 6.97
N PHE A 135 26.45 -6.62 6.10
CA PHE A 135 27.24 -7.55 5.33
C PHE A 135 28.72 -7.29 5.58
N ALA A 136 29.50 -8.33 5.65
CA ALA A 136 30.94 -8.22 5.67
C ALA A 136 31.55 -9.34 4.80
N GLY A 137 32.61 -9.04 4.11
CA GLY A 137 33.26 -9.97 3.22
C GLY A 137 34.65 -9.51 2.80
N ASP A 138 35.29 -10.34 1.98
CA ASP A 138 36.53 -9.98 1.33
C ASP A 138 36.27 -9.40 -0.05
N THR A 139 37.08 -8.46 -0.49
CA THR A 139 36.98 -7.91 -1.84
C THR A 139 37.23 -8.98 -2.89
N SER A 140 36.67 -8.78 -4.09
CA SER A 140 36.84 -9.74 -5.21
C SER A 140 38.31 -9.99 -5.60
N SER A 141 39.19 -9.02 -5.31
CA SER A 141 40.65 -9.15 -5.48
C SER A 141 41.34 -9.87 -4.34
N GLY A 142 40.65 -10.20 -3.25
CA GLY A 142 41.22 -10.80 -2.04
C GLY A 142 42.15 -9.90 -1.23
N ASN A 143 42.28 -8.62 -1.63
CA ASN A 143 43.24 -7.69 -1.05
C ASN A 143 42.63 -6.70 -0.04
N GLY A 144 41.42 -6.96 0.46
CA GLY A 144 40.76 -6.09 1.42
C GLY A 144 39.52 -6.73 2.00
N ARG A 145 39.03 -6.16 3.11
CA ARG A 145 37.78 -6.56 3.76
C ARG A 145 36.81 -5.39 3.73
N TYR A 146 35.54 -5.69 3.47
CA TYR A 146 34.51 -4.69 3.48
C TYR A 146 33.39 -4.99 4.48
N GLY A 147 32.75 -3.95 4.96
CA GLY A 147 31.51 -3.99 5.70
C GLY A 147 30.52 -3.02 5.07
N ILE A 148 29.29 -3.48 4.88
CA ILE A 148 28.17 -2.67 4.38
C ILE A 148 27.05 -2.75 5.40
N GLU A 149 26.48 -1.60 5.73
CA GLU A 149 25.29 -1.50 6.55
C GLU A 149 24.22 -0.72 5.77
N THR A 150 23.00 -1.27 5.71
CA THR A 150 21.83 -0.61 5.13
C THR A 150 20.75 -0.54 6.19
N LEU A 151 20.33 0.66 6.53
CA LEU A 151 19.19 0.94 7.38
C LEU A 151 18.10 1.57 6.52
N PHE A 152 16.93 0.94 6.51
CA PHE A 152 15.71 1.49 5.91
C PHE A 152 14.64 1.59 7.00
N ASP A 153 14.13 2.79 7.25
CA ASP A 153 13.02 3.06 8.18
C ASP A 153 11.95 3.84 7.43
N GLN A 154 10.78 3.23 7.26
CA GLN A 154 9.64 3.87 6.60
C GLN A 154 8.38 3.74 7.44
N ARG A 155 7.71 4.85 7.63
CA ARG A 155 6.41 4.95 8.28
C ARG A 155 5.46 5.73 7.40
N MET A 156 4.30 5.17 7.17
CA MET A 156 3.25 5.80 6.38
C MET A 156 1.89 5.47 6.95
N SER A 157 1.03 6.46 7.01
CA SER A 157 -0.38 6.29 7.35
C SER A 157 -1.25 7.15 6.45
N GLU A 158 -2.37 6.59 5.99
CA GLU A 158 -3.36 7.31 5.21
C GLU A 158 -4.76 6.99 5.75
N THR A 159 -5.48 8.02 6.18
CA THR A 159 -6.82 7.92 6.77
C THR A 159 -7.81 8.72 5.94
N TRP A 160 -8.97 8.12 5.69
CA TRP A 160 -10.06 8.71 4.93
C TRP A 160 -11.29 8.87 5.81
N GLY A 161 -11.86 10.08 5.86
CA GLY A 161 -13.16 10.36 6.47
C GLY A 161 -14.16 10.72 5.38
N GLY A 162 -15.28 10.00 5.27
CA GLY A 162 -16.22 10.13 4.17
C GLY A 162 -17.65 10.36 4.59
N LEU A 163 -18.37 11.20 3.84
CA LEU A 163 -19.81 11.38 3.91
C LEU A 163 -20.43 10.76 2.65
N THR A 164 -21.40 9.87 2.85
CA THR A 164 -22.10 9.14 1.78
C THR A 164 -23.56 9.51 1.75
N VAL A 165 -24.05 9.82 0.57
CA VAL A 165 -25.49 9.92 0.26
C VAL A 165 -25.82 8.81 -0.73
N SER A 166 -26.89 8.07 -0.47
CA SER A 166 -27.35 7.00 -1.33
C SER A 166 -28.86 7.05 -1.46
N HIS A 167 -29.37 6.87 -2.67
CA HIS A 167 -30.80 6.97 -3.00
C HIS A 167 -31.29 5.73 -3.74
N GLN A 168 -32.40 5.18 -3.29
CA GLN A 168 -33.09 4.07 -3.94
C GLN A 168 -33.98 4.59 -5.07
N ILE A 169 -33.55 4.40 -6.31
CA ILE A 169 -34.28 4.84 -7.52
C ILE A 169 -35.50 3.93 -7.75
N SER A 170 -35.34 2.64 -7.49
CA SER A 170 -36.41 1.63 -7.56
C SER A 170 -36.08 0.45 -6.62
N ASN A 171 -36.98 -0.52 -6.50
CA ASN A 171 -36.74 -1.73 -5.69
C ASN A 171 -35.51 -2.54 -6.15
N HIS A 172 -35.02 -2.29 -7.35
CA HIS A 172 -33.89 -2.99 -7.94
C HIS A 172 -32.65 -2.10 -8.16
N PHE A 173 -32.76 -0.78 -8.08
CA PHE A 173 -31.67 0.13 -8.41
C PHE A 173 -31.38 1.10 -7.27
N GLY A 174 -30.12 1.18 -6.91
CA GLY A 174 -29.59 2.18 -5.97
C GLY A 174 -28.41 2.96 -6.58
N LEU A 175 -28.44 4.26 -6.39
CA LEU A 175 -27.36 5.20 -6.77
C LEU A 175 -26.81 5.85 -5.51
N GLY A 176 -25.50 6.08 -5.45
CA GLY A 176 -24.90 6.76 -4.30
C GLY A 176 -23.60 7.46 -4.64
N ALA A 177 -23.23 8.37 -3.77
CA ALA A 177 -21.97 9.09 -3.86
C ALA A 177 -21.36 9.25 -2.46
N THR A 178 -20.04 9.17 -2.38
CA THR A 178 -19.25 9.44 -1.18
C THR A 178 -18.21 10.50 -1.51
N VAL A 179 -18.08 11.50 -0.64
CA VAL A 179 -16.97 12.46 -0.69
C VAL A 179 -16.06 12.19 0.50
N TYR A 180 -14.77 12.02 0.25
CA TYR A 180 -13.77 11.76 1.27
C TYR A 180 -12.85 12.95 1.47
N GLY A 181 -12.58 13.29 2.74
CA GLY A 181 -11.40 14.03 3.18
C GLY A 181 -10.32 13.04 3.56
N ILE A 182 -9.10 13.28 3.11
CA ILE A 182 -7.99 12.34 3.22
C ILE A 182 -6.81 13.05 3.88
N TYR A 183 -6.26 12.43 4.91
CA TYR A 183 -4.97 12.81 5.49
C TYR A 183 -3.96 11.71 5.27
N ARG A 184 -2.76 12.09 4.82
CA ARG A 184 -1.61 11.21 4.70
C ARG A 184 -0.39 11.83 5.34
N GLY A 185 0.35 11.03 6.09
CA GLY A 185 1.69 11.34 6.59
C GLY A 185 2.65 10.22 6.24
N GLN A 186 3.85 10.61 5.86
CA GLN A 186 4.91 9.68 5.54
C GLN A 186 6.27 10.21 5.90
N ARG A 187 7.07 9.32 6.48
CA ARG A 187 8.48 9.51 6.74
C ARG A 187 9.26 8.31 6.24
N THR A 188 10.34 8.59 5.54
CA THR A 188 11.26 7.57 5.04
C THR A 188 12.69 8.01 5.29
N ARG A 189 13.55 7.10 5.76
CA ARG A 189 14.98 7.25 5.87
C ARG A 189 15.67 6.02 5.32
N LEU A 190 16.50 6.21 4.33
CA LEU A 190 17.43 5.21 3.82
C LEU A 190 18.86 5.67 4.17
N GLU A 191 19.60 4.81 4.85
CA GLU A 191 21.00 5.04 5.17
C GLU A 191 21.82 3.84 4.70
N GLN A 192 22.84 4.11 3.92
CA GLN A 192 23.78 3.09 3.45
C GLN A 192 25.18 3.53 3.82
N SER A 193 25.92 2.68 4.54
CA SER A 193 27.31 2.89 4.86
C SER A 193 28.17 1.75 4.33
N LEU A 194 29.35 2.11 3.87
CA LEU A 194 30.38 1.19 3.44
C LEU A 194 31.69 1.53 4.15
N GLN A 195 32.37 0.51 4.60
CA GLN A 195 33.73 0.58 5.08
C GLN A 195 34.57 -0.50 4.37
N LEU A 196 35.73 -0.10 3.86
CA LEU A 196 36.67 -1.00 3.20
C LEU A 196 38.07 -0.77 3.79
N ALA A 197 38.72 -1.83 4.22
CA ALA A 197 40.06 -1.82 4.78
C ALA A 197 41.01 -2.68 3.95
N TYR A 198 42.16 -2.15 3.60
CA TYR A 198 43.21 -2.85 2.89
C TYR A 198 44.35 -3.22 3.83
N PRO A 199 45.10 -4.32 3.57
CA PRO A 199 46.22 -4.76 4.41
C PRO A 199 47.38 -3.74 4.50
N ASP A 200 47.49 -2.87 3.52
CA ASP A 200 48.53 -1.79 3.48
C ASP A 200 48.17 -0.56 4.33
N GLY A 201 47.05 -0.63 5.08
CA GLY A 201 46.59 0.45 5.97
C GLY A 201 45.69 1.48 5.27
N ARG A 202 45.47 1.39 3.96
CA ARG A 202 44.49 2.24 3.28
C ARG A 202 43.07 1.84 3.69
N GLY A 203 42.19 2.83 3.76
CA GLY A 203 40.77 2.62 4.05
C GLY A 203 39.91 3.51 3.17
N VAL A 204 38.72 2.99 2.86
CA VAL A 204 37.64 3.74 2.21
C VAL A 204 36.42 3.73 3.13
N ALA A 205 35.80 4.87 3.30
CA ALA A 205 34.52 4.97 3.96
C ALA A 205 33.54 5.78 3.08
N ALA A 206 32.34 5.31 2.94
CA ALA A 206 31.29 6.04 2.23
C ALA A 206 29.98 5.95 3.01
N LEU A 207 29.21 7.05 2.99
CA LEU A 207 27.90 7.17 3.62
C LEU A 207 26.95 7.86 2.64
N ALA A 208 25.77 7.26 2.47
CA ALA A 208 24.64 7.86 1.79
C ALA A 208 23.44 7.86 2.73
N VAL A 209 22.80 8.99 2.90
CA VAL A 209 21.56 9.14 3.66
C VAL A 209 20.57 9.89 2.79
N ASP A 210 19.38 9.30 2.61
CA ASP A 210 18.22 9.95 2.02
C ASP A 210 17.11 9.97 3.07
N ASP A 211 16.58 11.14 3.35
CA ASP A 211 15.51 11.27 4.31
C ASP A 211 14.44 12.26 3.80
N PHE A 212 13.18 11.91 3.97
CA PHE A 212 12.08 12.79 3.68
C PHE A 212 10.90 12.53 4.62
N ASP A 213 10.19 13.61 4.91
CA ASP A 213 8.99 13.61 5.75
C ASP A 213 7.99 14.57 5.13
N TYR A 214 6.76 14.11 4.89
CA TYR A 214 5.71 14.96 4.37
C TYR A 214 4.33 14.57 4.88
N SER A 215 3.44 15.53 4.91
CA SER A 215 2.03 15.31 5.15
C SER A 215 1.18 16.17 4.23
N HIS A 216 -0.01 15.69 3.88
CA HIS A 216 -0.94 16.46 3.06
C HIS A 216 -2.41 16.05 3.28
N TRP A 217 -3.27 17.02 3.04
CA TRP A 217 -4.71 16.87 2.98
C TRP A 217 -5.19 16.85 1.54
N ARG A 218 -6.15 15.98 1.25
CA ARG A 218 -6.72 15.78 -0.08
C ARG A 218 -8.21 15.48 0.01
N THR A 219 -8.89 15.57 -1.13
CA THR A 219 -10.28 15.14 -1.27
C THR A 219 -10.46 14.33 -2.55
N LEU A 220 -11.44 13.42 -2.55
CA LEU A 220 -11.90 12.70 -3.73
C LEU A 220 -13.39 12.39 -3.62
N ALA A 221 -13.99 12.03 -4.74
CA ALA A 221 -15.36 11.53 -4.79
C ALA A 221 -15.42 10.10 -5.35
N LYS A 222 -16.36 9.32 -4.85
CA LYS A 222 -16.73 8.00 -5.39
C LYS A 222 -18.23 7.99 -5.70
N VAL A 223 -18.59 7.55 -6.90
CA VAL A 223 -19.98 7.38 -7.33
C VAL A 223 -20.20 5.91 -7.63
N GLY A 224 -21.34 5.37 -7.19
CA GLY A 224 -21.64 3.95 -7.36
C GLY A 224 -23.08 3.70 -7.73
N LEU A 225 -23.28 2.67 -8.55
CA LEU A 225 -24.56 2.15 -8.98
C LEU A 225 -24.68 0.67 -8.58
N ALA A 226 -25.81 0.28 -8.00
CA ALA A 226 -26.10 -1.10 -7.64
C ALA A 226 -27.42 -1.55 -8.24
N TRP A 227 -27.45 -2.80 -8.68
CA TRP A 227 -28.65 -3.47 -9.14
C TRP A 227 -28.83 -4.79 -8.40
N GLU A 228 -30.08 -5.11 -8.05
CA GLU A 228 -30.46 -6.32 -7.33
C GLU A 228 -31.60 -7.04 -8.01
N GLY A 229 -31.36 -8.28 -8.44
CA GLY A 229 -32.34 -9.23 -8.90
C GLY A 229 -32.53 -10.39 -7.90
N GLU A 230 -33.37 -11.36 -8.23
CA GLU A 230 -33.68 -12.49 -7.32
C GLU A 230 -32.45 -13.30 -6.90
N ARG A 231 -31.52 -13.56 -7.83
CA ARG A 231 -30.33 -14.39 -7.61
C ARG A 231 -29.02 -13.70 -7.96
N LEU A 232 -29.08 -12.66 -8.74
CA LEU A 232 -27.92 -11.93 -9.25
C LEU A 232 -27.94 -10.51 -8.70
N ARG A 233 -26.78 -10.06 -8.19
CA ARG A 233 -26.52 -8.67 -7.82
C ARG A 233 -25.37 -8.15 -8.64
N LEU A 234 -25.48 -6.96 -9.15
CA LEU A 234 -24.46 -6.30 -9.94
C LEU A 234 -24.15 -4.93 -9.33
N GLY A 235 -22.95 -4.47 -9.52
CA GLY A 235 -22.55 -3.15 -9.07
C GLY A 235 -21.34 -2.61 -9.83
N GLY A 236 -21.26 -1.31 -9.87
CA GLY A 236 -20.11 -0.60 -10.41
C GLY A 236 -19.88 0.69 -9.65
N ALA A 237 -18.63 1.13 -9.58
CA ALA A 237 -18.27 2.41 -8.99
C ALA A 237 -17.11 3.05 -9.72
N ILE A 238 -17.09 4.38 -9.69
CA ILE A 238 -16.01 5.22 -10.23
C ILE A 238 -15.46 6.05 -9.08
N THR A 239 -14.15 6.05 -8.92
CA THR A 239 -13.44 6.90 -7.96
C THR A 239 -12.63 7.93 -8.74
N THR A 240 -12.78 9.21 -8.39
CA THR A 240 -12.03 10.30 -9.02
C THR A 240 -10.58 10.31 -8.55
N PRO A 241 -9.67 10.93 -9.28
CA PRO A 241 -8.39 11.32 -8.74
C PRO A 241 -8.56 12.20 -7.50
N ARG A 242 -7.55 12.22 -6.66
CA ARG A 242 -7.52 13.05 -5.46
C ARG A 242 -7.13 14.48 -5.83
N VAL A 243 -7.81 15.44 -5.24
CA VAL A 243 -7.48 16.86 -5.37
C VAL A 243 -6.72 17.29 -4.12
N ALA A 244 -5.51 17.83 -4.30
CA ALA A 244 -4.71 18.38 -3.20
C ALA A 244 -5.40 19.60 -2.59
N VAL A 245 -5.40 19.67 -1.25
CA VAL A 245 -5.93 20.82 -0.50
C VAL A 245 -4.76 21.61 0.10
N THR A 246 -3.88 20.93 0.84
CA THR A 246 -2.66 21.51 1.41
C THR A 246 -1.69 20.40 1.76
N GLY A 247 -0.41 20.71 1.82
CA GLY A 247 0.61 19.78 2.25
C GLY A 247 1.94 20.47 2.48
N SER A 248 2.75 19.88 3.36
CA SER A 248 4.10 20.36 3.65
C SER A 248 5.04 19.20 3.86
N GLY A 249 6.32 19.43 3.65
CA GLY A 249 7.32 18.39 3.84
C GLY A 249 8.75 18.93 3.99
N LYS A 250 9.63 17.95 4.17
CA LYS A 250 11.07 18.14 4.34
C LYS A 250 11.79 17.12 3.47
N LEU A 251 12.91 17.51 2.92
CA LEU A 251 13.74 16.66 2.08
C LEU A 251 15.21 16.87 2.44
N GLY A 252 15.91 15.79 2.72
CA GLY A 252 17.32 15.83 3.05
C GLY A 252 18.10 14.71 2.39
N PHE A 253 19.34 14.99 2.06
CA PHE A 253 20.28 13.96 1.67
C PHE A 253 21.70 14.31 2.13
N THR A 254 22.46 13.27 2.42
CA THR A 254 23.88 13.35 2.71
C THR A 254 24.65 12.35 1.87
N ARG A 255 25.72 12.78 1.26
CA ARG A 255 26.69 11.91 0.58
C ARG A 255 28.08 12.27 1.10
N SER A 256 28.77 11.29 1.65
CA SER A 256 30.17 11.45 2.01
C SER A 256 30.99 10.25 1.58
N ALA A 257 32.21 10.49 1.15
CA ALA A 257 33.16 9.44 0.85
C ALA A 257 34.59 9.95 1.17
N THR A 258 35.43 9.08 1.70
CA THR A 258 36.84 9.34 1.98
C THR A 258 37.69 8.19 1.48
N GLY A 259 38.90 8.51 1.03
CA GLY A 259 39.83 7.49 0.53
C GLY A 259 39.49 6.94 -0.85
N VAL A 260 38.66 7.63 -1.63
CA VAL A 260 38.17 7.23 -2.96
C VAL A 260 38.85 8.11 -4.02
N ASP A 261 39.24 7.52 -5.13
CA ASP A 261 39.69 8.29 -6.31
C ASP A 261 38.45 8.63 -7.16
N LEU A 262 37.92 9.84 -6.97
CA LEU A 262 36.67 10.27 -7.63
C LEU A 262 36.87 10.71 -9.08
N ASN A 263 38.10 11.14 -9.43
CA ASN A 263 38.43 11.72 -10.73
C ASN A 263 39.32 10.85 -11.59
N GLY A 264 39.84 9.72 -11.06
CA GLY A 264 40.67 8.76 -11.78
C GLY A 264 42.12 9.22 -11.94
N ASP A 265 42.59 10.16 -11.12
CA ASP A 265 43.97 10.69 -11.19
C ASP A 265 44.98 9.89 -10.33
N GLY A 266 44.53 8.84 -9.66
CA GLY A 266 45.32 7.97 -8.79
C GLY A 266 45.55 8.51 -7.38
N LYS A 267 44.92 9.63 -7.01
CA LYS A 267 44.95 10.18 -5.65
C LYS A 267 43.59 9.97 -4.98
N THR A 268 43.62 9.94 -3.66
CA THR A 268 42.36 9.82 -2.88
C THR A 268 41.73 11.18 -2.67
N ASP A 269 40.44 11.27 -2.96
CA ASP A 269 39.63 12.45 -2.75
C ASP A 269 38.70 12.27 -1.54
N ASN A 270 38.08 13.36 -1.11
CA ASN A 270 37.02 13.37 -0.13
C ASN A 270 35.81 14.07 -0.72
N LEU A 271 34.65 13.42 -0.60
CA LEU A 271 33.34 13.96 -0.96
C LEU A 271 32.58 14.28 0.31
N LEU A 272 31.97 15.45 0.37
CA LEU A 272 30.96 15.80 1.36
C LEU A 272 29.92 16.68 0.69
N VAL A 273 28.70 16.12 0.55
CA VAL A 273 27.54 16.86 0.08
C VAL A 273 26.44 16.64 1.11
N ASN A 274 25.86 17.73 1.59
CA ASN A 274 24.76 17.70 2.53
C ASN A 274 23.73 18.76 2.12
N ALA A 275 22.49 18.37 1.98
CA ALA A 275 21.38 19.25 1.69
C ALA A 275 20.19 18.91 2.57
N TYR A 276 19.51 19.94 3.03
CA TYR A 276 18.32 19.78 3.86
C TYR A 276 17.40 20.99 3.66
N ASP A 277 16.20 20.72 3.20
CA ASP A 277 15.17 21.72 2.97
C ASP A 277 13.92 21.40 3.81
N GLU A 278 13.43 22.40 4.49
CA GLU A 278 12.19 22.37 5.28
C GLU A 278 11.13 23.26 4.64
N ASP A 279 9.88 23.10 5.08
CA ASP A 279 8.73 23.89 4.64
C ASP A 279 8.56 23.89 3.12
N LEU A 280 8.70 22.69 2.53
CA LEU A 280 8.44 22.44 1.12
C LEU A 280 6.95 22.15 0.90
N ASP A 281 6.40 22.63 -0.19
CA ASP A 281 5.04 22.26 -0.60
C ASP A 281 5.01 20.78 -1.00
N ALA A 282 4.07 20.02 -0.42
CA ALA A 282 3.89 18.63 -0.76
C ALA A 282 2.77 18.46 -1.80
N GLY A 283 3.16 18.04 -3.01
CA GLY A 283 2.28 17.68 -4.11
C GLY A 283 1.80 16.24 -4.02
N TYR A 284 0.70 15.94 -4.70
CA TYR A 284 0.23 14.57 -4.85
C TYR A 284 -0.75 14.41 -6.01
N ASN A 285 -0.66 13.28 -6.71
CA ASN A 285 -1.62 12.87 -7.73
C ASN A 285 -2.07 11.42 -7.47
N SER A 286 -3.16 10.98 -8.08
CA SER A 286 -3.65 9.62 -7.98
C SER A 286 -4.49 9.20 -9.17
N SER A 287 -4.64 7.91 -9.35
CA SER A 287 -5.38 7.28 -10.43
C SER A 287 -6.88 7.56 -10.38
N TRP A 288 -7.53 7.59 -11.55
CA TRP A 288 -8.93 7.19 -11.67
C TRP A 288 -9.05 5.70 -11.35
N ALA A 289 -10.11 5.30 -10.66
CA ALA A 289 -10.41 3.89 -10.47
C ALA A 289 -11.82 3.55 -10.93
N PHE A 290 -11.95 2.41 -11.62
CA PHE A 290 -13.19 1.88 -12.16
C PHE A 290 -13.38 0.47 -11.64
N SER A 291 -14.41 0.26 -10.83
CA SER A 291 -14.71 -1.03 -10.24
C SER A 291 -16.04 -1.59 -10.73
N ALA A 292 -16.08 -2.91 -10.92
CA ALA A 292 -17.28 -3.67 -11.25
C ALA A 292 -17.31 -4.95 -10.43
N GLY A 293 -18.51 -5.42 -10.09
CA GLY A 293 -18.65 -6.66 -9.34
C GLY A 293 -20.01 -7.30 -9.55
N ALA A 294 -20.04 -8.61 -9.32
CA ALA A 294 -21.23 -9.42 -9.38
C ALA A 294 -21.26 -10.40 -8.22
N SER A 295 -22.47 -10.76 -7.76
CA SER A 295 -22.64 -11.91 -6.92
C SER A 295 -23.84 -12.73 -7.37
N TRP A 296 -23.72 -14.05 -7.28
CA TRP A 296 -24.76 -14.98 -7.68
C TRP A 296 -25.07 -15.95 -6.55
N ARG A 297 -26.35 -16.08 -6.20
CA ARG A 297 -26.83 -16.90 -5.10
C ARG A 297 -27.61 -18.13 -5.57
N ARG A 298 -27.30 -19.27 -4.97
CA ARG A 298 -28.05 -20.52 -5.16
C ARG A 298 -28.16 -21.27 -3.82
N GLY A 299 -29.34 -21.23 -3.22
CA GLY A 299 -29.59 -21.84 -1.90
C GLY A 299 -28.70 -21.18 -0.83
N SER A 300 -27.92 -21.97 -0.12
CA SER A 300 -26.99 -21.52 0.92
C SER A 300 -25.64 -21.01 0.40
N LEU A 301 -25.37 -21.11 -0.90
CA LEU A 301 -24.12 -20.67 -1.51
C LEU A 301 -24.33 -19.34 -2.23
N GLN A 302 -23.44 -18.38 -1.99
CA GLN A 302 -23.32 -17.15 -2.76
C GLN A 302 -21.88 -17.02 -3.26
N LEU A 303 -21.72 -16.83 -4.56
CA LEU A 303 -20.43 -16.56 -5.20
C LEU A 303 -20.30 -15.08 -5.46
N HIS A 304 -19.09 -14.58 -5.31
CA HIS A 304 -18.73 -13.18 -5.48
C HIS A 304 -17.56 -13.03 -6.44
N THR A 305 -17.59 -12.00 -7.26
CA THR A 305 -16.45 -11.57 -8.05
C THR A 305 -16.42 -10.04 -8.12
N SER A 306 -15.23 -9.48 -8.13
CA SER A 306 -15.03 -8.06 -8.40
C SER A 306 -13.75 -7.87 -9.20
N ALA A 307 -13.73 -6.81 -9.99
CA ALA A 307 -12.57 -6.33 -10.71
C ALA A 307 -12.48 -4.82 -10.57
N GLU A 308 -11.26 -4.28 -10.52
CA GLU A 308 -11.00 -2.85 -10.44
C GLU A 308 -9.78 -2.49 -11.28
N TYR A 309 -9.95 -1.50 -12.14
CA TYR A 309 -8.89 -0.92 -12.94
C TYR A 309 -8.50 0.44 -12.38
N PHE A 310 -7.21 0.63 -12.16
CA PHE A 310 -6.59 1.89 -11.79
C PHE A 310 -5.84 2.44 -12.99
N ALA A 311 -6.17 3.64 -13.42
CA ALA A 311 -5.52 4.27 -14.56
C ALA A 311 -4.08 4.69 -14.20
N PRO A 312 -3.15 4.74 -15.17
CA PRO A 312 -1.79 5.22 -14.91
C PRO A 312 -1.79 6.69 -14.50
N VAL A 313 -0.74 7.07 -13.77
CA VAL A 313 -0.47 8.46 -13.41
C VAL A 313 0.93 8.79 -13.90
N GLU A 314 1.03 9.81 -14.75
CA GLU A 314 2.29 10.34 -15.24
C GLU A 314 3.15 10.89 -14.10
N ASP A 315 4.41 11.15 -14.36
CA ASP A 315 5.37 11.67 -13.40
C ASP A 315 4.83 12.92 -12.70
N PHE A 316 4.86 12.93 -11.39
CA PHE A 316 4.48 14.10 -10.60
C PHE A 316 5.44 14.27 -9.42
N THR A 317 5.70 15.52 -9.07
CA THR A 317 6.57 15.88 -7.96
C THR A 317 5.79 15.83 -6.64
N ILE A 318 6.31 15.09 -5.67
CA ILE A 318 5.82 15.07 -4.29
C ILE A 318 6.45 16.19 -3.50
N LEU A 319 7.78 16.31 -3.54
CA LEU A 319 8.55 17.38 -2.90
C LEU A 319 9.59 17.91 -3.88
N GLU A 320 9.74 19.22 -3.93
CA GLU A 320 10.79 19.90 -4.69
C GLU A 320 11.65 20.72 -3.73
N GLY A 321 12.90 20.30 -3.56
CA GLY A 321 13.87 20.99 -2.72
C GLY A 321 14.35 22.29 -3.37
N ARG A 322 14.84 23.22 -2.55
CA ARG A 322 15.42 24.48 -2.99
C ARG A 322 16.94 24.37 -3.17
N THR A 323 17.53 23.45 -2.42
CA THR A 323 18.96 23.18 -2.50
C THR A 323 19.28 22.44 -3.79
N LEU A 324 20.27 22.97 -4.51
CA LEU A 324 20.72 22.37 -5.76
C LEU A 324 21.76 21.29 -5.47
N ASP A 325 21.73 20.25 -6.26
CA ASP A 325 22.75 19.22 -6.27
C ASP A 325 24.04 19.67 -6.96
N SER A 326 25.02 18.77 -7.08
CA SER A 326 26.29 19.05 -7.76
C SER A 326 26.13 19.34 -9.26
N ALA A 327 25.00 18.99 -9.87
CA ALA A 327 24.67 19.28 -11.27
C ALA A 327 23.83 20.58 -11.42
N GLY A 328 23.55 21.30 -10.33
CA GLY A 328 22.74 22.51 -10.33
C GLY A 328 21.25 22.25 -10.50
N GLN A 329 20.76 21.03 -10.21
CA GLN A 329 19.35 20.68 -10.27
C GLN A 329 18.77 20.62 -8.84
N PRO A 330 17.51 21.06 -8.63
CA PRO A 330 16.86 20.91 -7.35
C PRO A 330 16.63 19.42 -7.05
N LEU A 331 16.79 19.07 -5.79
CA LEU A 331 16.38 17.75 -5.31
C LEU A 331 14.88 17.60 -5.42
N THR A 332 14.44 16.59 -6.12
CA THR A 332 13.02 16.32 -6.31
C THR A 332 12.67 14.90 -5.88
N LEU A 333 11.56 14.77 -5.16
CA LEU A 333 10.91 13.50 -4.92
C LEU A 333 9.77 13.36 -5.93
N VAL A 334 9.96 12.50 -6.92
CA VAL A 334 9.00 12.29 -8.02
C VAL A 334 8.38 10.91 -7.90
N GLN A 335 7.12 10.78 -8.25
CA GLN A 335 6.40 9.51 -8.32
C GLN A 335 5.70 9.35 -9.65
N ARG A 336 5.61 8.11 -10.11
CA ARG A 336 4.82 7.65 -11.25
C ARG A 336 4.07 6.39 -10.85
N LEU A 337 2.89 6.15 -11.42
CA LEU A 337 2.12 4.94 -11.20
C LEU A 337 1.70 4.34 -12.54
N ASP A 338 1.98 3.08 -12.74
CA ASP A 338 1.51 2.32 -13.90
C ASP A 338 0.03 1.91 -13.72
N GLY A 339 -0.66 1.71 -14.83
CA GLY A 339 -2.02 1.20 -14.80
C GLY A 339 -2.07 -0.25 -14.33
N VAL A 340 -2.98 -0.58 -13.40
CA VAL A 340 -3.14 -1.94 -12.89
C VAL A 340 -4.58 -2.39 -12.91
N PHE A 341 -4.76 -3.71 -13.10
CA PHE A 341 -6.05 -4.36 -13.09
C PHE A 341 -6.07 -5.50 -12.06
N ASN A 342 -6.86 -5.33 -11.00
CA ASN A 342 -7.04 -6.32 -9.95
C ASN A 342 -8.36 -7.04 -10.09
N LEU A 343 -8.38 -8.32 -9.77
CA LEU A 343 -9.57 -9.17 -9.83
C LEU A 343 -9.56 -10.25 -8.76
N GLY A 344 -10.72 -10.81 -8.49
CA GLY A 344 -10.81 -11.94 -7.59
C GLY A 344 -12.17 -12.66 -7.60
N GLY A 345 -12.18 -13.79 -6.92
CA GLY A 345 -13.35 -14.62 -6.71
C GLY A 345 -13.44 -15.10 -5.26
N GLY A 346 -14.67 -15.21 -4.75
CA GLY A 346 -14.93 -15.65 -3.38
C GLY A 346 -16.29 -16.33 -3.25
N ALA A 347 -16.47 -17.00 -2.12
CA ALA A 347 -17.68 -17.72 -1.78
C ALA A 347 -18.09 -17.45 -0.34
N GLU A 348 -19.38 -17.41 -0.14
CA GLU A 348 -20.07 -17.34 1.14
C GLU A 348 -21.03 -18.54 1.24
N TYR A 349 -20.96 -19.27 2.36
CA TYR A 349 -21.80 -20.43 2.61
C TYR A 349 -22.53 -20.31 3.94
N TRP A 350 -23.86 -20.38 3.90
CA TRP A 350 -24.75 -20.26 5.05
C TRP A 350 -25.08 -21.64 5.64
N LEU A 351 -24.63 -21.87 6.88
CA LEU A 351 -24.97 -23.10 7.60
C LEU A 351 -26.38 -23.00 8.20
N GLY A 352 -27.20 -24.02 7.99
CA GLY A 352 -28.53 -24.09 8.56
C GLY A 352 -29.69 -23.63 7.64
N GLY A 353 -29.42 -23.42 6.35
CA GLY A 353 -30.47 -23.12 5.36
C GLY A 353 -31.12 -21.74 5.50
N VAL A 354 -30.49 -20.83 6.23
CA VAL A 354 -31.00 -19.46 6.41
C VAL A 354 -30.70 -18.64 5.17
N THR A 355 -31.74 -18.17 4.52
CA THR A 355 -31.59 -17.26 3.38
C THR A 355 -31.25 -15.86 3.86
N ALA A 356 -30.36 -15.20 3.13
CA ALA A 356 -29.92 -13.82 3.39
C ALA A 356 -31.06 -12.76 3.40
N ASP A 357 -32.27 -13.16 3.03
CA ASP A 357 -33.44 -12.28 2.96
C ASP A 357 -34.08 -11.94 4.34
N LYS A 358 -33.71 -12.70 5.38
CA LYS A 358 -34.11 -12.38 6.73
C LYS A 358 -32.93 -11.74 7.42
N GLY A 359 -32.93 -10.42 7.56
CA GLY A 359 -31.86 -9.61 8.15
C GLY A 359 -31.09 -10.22 9.34
N ALA A 360 -30.24 -9.49 10.02
CA ALA A 360 -29.37 -9.96 11.11
C ALA A 360 -30.06 -10.80 12.23
N SER A 361 -31.38 -10.89 12.23
CA SER A 361 -32.19 -11.59 13.24
C SER A 361 -32.21 -13.13 13.13
N SER A 362 -31.65 -13.73 12.08
CA SER A 362 -31.60 -15.19 11.98
C SER A 362 -30.31 -15.75 12.60
N ARG A 363 -30.45 -16.61 13.61
CA ARG A 363 -29.34 -17.38 14.17
C ARG A 363 -28.72 -18.24 13.06
N GLY A 364 -27.48 -17.95 12.68
CA GLY A 364 -26.78 -18.71 11.66
C GLY A 364 -25.29 -18.39 11.61
N THR A 365 -24.53 -19.36 11.15
CA THR A 365 -23.10 -19.21 10.90
C THR A 365 -22.88 -19.12 9.40
N VAL A 366 -22.04 -18.21 8.99
CA VAL A 366 -21.62 -18.03 7.59
C VAL A 366 -20.13 -18.27 7.49
N PHE A 367 -19.71 -19.07 6.52
CA PHE A 367 -18.31 -19.28 6.17
C PHE A 367 -17.96 -18.51 4.91
N TYR A 368 -16.74 -17.98 4.90
CA TYR A 368 -16.22 -17.18 3.80
C TYR A 368 -14.88 -17.73 3.35
N ALA A 369 -14.63 -17.68 2.05
CA ALA A 369 -13.31 -17.88 1.46
C ALA A 369 -13.17 -17.04 0.19
N ALA A 370 -11.99 -16.46 -0.04
CA ALA A 370 -11.71 -15.67 -1.23
C ALA A 370 -10.25 -15.70 -1.62
N PHE A 371 -10.03 -15.45 -2.92
CA PHE A 371 -8.73 -15.21 -3.53
C PHE A 371 -8.79 -13.94 -4.37
N ILE A 372 -7.79 -13.06 -4.21
CA ILE A 372 -7.67 -11.82 -4.95
C ILE A 372 -6.23 -11.57 -5.40
N THR A 373 -6.08 -10.83 -6.48
CA THR A 373 -4.83 -10.23 -6.92
C THR A 373 -4.69 -8.82 -6.35
N ASP A 374 -3.47 -8.39 -6.09
CA ASP A 374 -3.12 -7.01 -5.73
C ASP A 374 -1.80 -6.67 -6.43
N PHE A 375 -1.92 -6.36 -7.72
CA PHE A 375 -0.77 -6.05 -8.56
C PHE A 375 -0.22 -4.67 -8.23
N SER A 376 1.09 -4.56 -8.33
CA SER A 376 1.81 -3.33 -8.04
C SER A 376 1.67 -2.34 -9.20
N ALA A 377 1.29 -1.10 -8.89
CA ALA A 377 1.34 0.03 -9.81
C ALA A 377 2.73 0.71 -9.85
N SER A 378 3.72 0.20 -9.12
CA SER A 378 5.07 0.72 -9.17
C SER A 378 5.74 0.33 -10.49
N PRO A 379 6.36 1.26 -11.22
CA PRO A 379 7.12 0.97 -12.44
C PRO A 379 8.28 0.00 -12.16
N GLU A 380 8.60 -0.87 -13.12
CA GLU A 380 9.70 -1.83 -12.98
C GLU A 380 11.08 -1.17 -12.81
N VAL A 381 11.25 0.04 -13.32
CA VAL A 381 12.56 0.76 -13.41
C VAL A 381 12.82 1.65 -12.20
N VAL A 382 11.98 1.66 -11.18
CA VAL A 382 12.23 2.48 -9.99
C VAL A 382 13.32 1.85 -9.15
N ARG A 383 14.46 2.54 -9.02
CA ARG A 383 15.63 2.12 -8.26
C ARG A 383 15.45 2.48 -6.79
N ASN A 384 15.91 1.62 -5.88
CA ASN A 384 16.00 1.85 -4.42
C ASN A 384 14.68 1.89 -3.63
N GLU A 385 13.71 1.09 -3.98
CA GLU A 385 12.47 0.98 -3.23
C GLU A 385 12.49 -0.12 -2.18
N ALA A 386 11.68 0.07 -1.12
CA ALA A 386 11.34 -1.02 -0.22
C ALA A 386 10.84 -2.22 -1.04
N ALA A 387 11.39 -3.38 -0.77
CA ALA A 387 11.23 -4.59 -1.58
C ALA A 387 9.77 -5.02 -1.84
N THR A 388 8.80 -4.44 -1.13
CA THR A 388 7.37 -4.76 -1.27
C THR A 388 6.60 -3.86 -2.23
N SER A 389 7.13 -2.69 -2.59
CA SER A 389 6.35 -1.68 -3.34
C SER A 389 6.12 -2.05 -4.81
N ASN A 390 7.03 -2.77 -5.46
CA ASN A 390 6.86 -3.24 -6.83
C ASN A 390 6.71 -4.76 -6.96
N MET A 391 6.25 -5.41 -5.91
CA MET A 391 5.94 -6.82 -5.87
C MET A 391 4.44 -7.05 -6.09
N ASN A 392 4.09 -7.89 -7.04
CA ASN A 392 2.71 -8.35 -7.19
C ASN A 392 2.35 -9.25 -6.01
N LEU A 393 1.24 -8.94 -5.34
CA LEU A 393 0.73 -9.70 -4.22
C LEU A 393 -0.53 -10.49 -4.60
N TYR A 394 -0.70 -11.59 -3.92
CA TYR A 394 -1.89 -12.43 -3.95
C TYR A 394 -2.39 -12.57 -2.53
N HIS A 395 -3.71 -12.54 -2.34
CA HIS A 395 -4.31 -12.67 -1.03
C HIS A 395 -5.27 -13.85 -1.01
N LEU A 396 -5.18 -14.64 0.06
CA LEU A 396 -6.16 -15.63 0.45
C LEU A 396 -6.82 -15.17 1.74
N SER A 397 -8.13 -15.26 1.82
CA SER A 397 -8.88 -14.98 3.04
C SER A 397 -9.86 -16.09 3.33
N ALA A 398 -10.02 -16.40 4.61
CA ALA A 398 -11.01 -17.35 5.09
C ALA A 398 -11.48 -16.97 6.50
N GLY A 399 -12.74 -17.27 6.81
CA GLY A 399 -13.27 -16.99 8.14
C GLY A 399 -14.74 -17.32 8.27
N SER A 400 -15.31 -16.87 9.37
CA SER A 400 -16.71 -17.09 9.67
C SER A 400 -17.37 -15.89 10.34
N ALA A 401 -18.68 -15.77 10.20
CA ALA A 401 -19.47 -14.80 10.92
C ALA A 401 -20.63 -15.49 11.65
N PHE A 402 -20.97 -14.94 12.83
CA PHE A 402 -21.99 -15.45 13.72
C PHE A 402 -23.01 -14.35 14.00
N ASN A 403 -24.28 -14.65 13.80
CA ASN A 403 -25.37 -13.75 14.14
C ASN A 403 -25.84 -14.00 15.59
N LEU A 404 -25.82 -12.97 16.41
CA LEU A 404 -26.30 -12.98 17.80
C LEU A 404 -27.32 -11.85 17.98
N GLY A 405 -28.61 -12.17 17.82
CA GLY A 405 -29.67 -11.16 17.82
C GLY A 405 -29.49 -10.18 16.65
N THR A 406 -29.45 -8.89 16.97
CA THR A 406 -29.25 -7.80 16.02
C THR A 406 -27.79 -7.58 15.62
N SER A 407 -26.86 -8.29 16.26
CA SER A 407 -25.43 -8.14 16.05
C SER A 407 -24.85 -9.28 15.23
N ARG A 408 -23.83 -8.96 14.41
CA ARG A 408 -23.03 -9.94 13.68
C ARG A 408 -21.56 -9.74 14.07
N PHE A 409 -20.93 -10.82 14.53
CA PHE A 409 -19.50 -10.89 14.76
C PHE A 409 -18.86 -11.71 13.66
N SER A 410 -17.71 -11.27 13.17
CA SER A 410 -16.91 -12.02 12.21
C SER A 410 -15.46 -12.13 12.69
N LEU A 411 -14.84 -13.25 12.36
CA LEU A 411 -13.43 -13.50 12.62
C LEU A 411 -12.83 -14.33 11.47
N GLY A 412 -11.57 -14.11 11.18
CA GLY A 412 -10.89 -14.85 10.13
C GLY A 412 -9.42 -14.47 9.98
N LEU A 413 -8.83 -15.03 8.93
CA LEU A 413 -7.43 -14.84 8.58
C LEU A 413 -7.35 -14.35 7.13
N THR A 414 -6.41 -13.44 6.89
CA THR A 414 -5.98 -13.06 5.54
C THR A 414 -4.48 -13.31 5.42
N TRP A 415 -4.09 -13.93 4.32
CA TRP A 415 -2.71 -14.21 3.99
C TRP A 415 -2.36 -13.55 2.66
N ALA A 416 -1.42 -12.59 2.70
CA ALA A 416 -0.85 -11.96 1.53
C ALA A 416 0.54 -12.52 1.26
N PHE A 417 0.84 -12.81 -0.01
CA PHE A 417 2.14 -13.34 -0.40
C PHE A 417 2.54 -12.89 -1.79
N GLY A 418 3.83 -12.80 -2.03
CA GLY A 418 4.40 -12.43 -3.31
C GLY A 418 5.90 -12.68 -3.36
N GLN A 419 6.46 -12.61 -4.57
CA GLN A 419 7.89 -12.68 -4.79
C GLN A 419 8.30 -11.79 -5.94
N ASN A 420 9.54 -11.29 -5.89
CA ASN A 420 10.16 -10.53 -6.96
C ASN A 420 11.65 -10.85 -7.03
N THR A 421 12.23 -10.75 -8.23
CA THR A 421 13.66 -10.89 -8.46
C THR A 421 14.18 -9.59 -9.06
N ARG A 422 15.22 -9.03 -8.48
CA ARG A 422 15.83 -7.77 -8.89
C ARG A 422 17.33 -7.84 -8.80
N ASP A 423 17.98 -6.96 -9.52
CA ASP A 423 19.40 -6.66 -9.31
C ASP A 423 19.54 -5.83 -8.04
N PHE A 424 20.30 -6.34 -7.08
CA PHE A 424 20.66 -5.57 -5.89
C PHE A 424 21.85 -4.67 -6.23
N GLY A 425 21.63 -3.37 -6.22
CA GLY A 425 22.65 -2.35 -6.41
C GLY A 425 22.85 -1.52 -5.14
N LEU A 426 24.07 -1.04 -4.94
CA LEU A 426 24.38 0.00 -3.95
C LEU A 426 24.36 1.37 -4.64
N ASP A 427 23.24 1.64 -5.33
CA ASP A 427 23.12 2.78 -6.25
C ASP A 427 23.21 4.14 -5.55
N SER A 428 23.05 4.17 -4.22
CA SER A 428 23.20 5.40 -3.41
C SER A 428 24.66 5.73 -3.10
N LEU A 429 25.60 4.79 -3.28
CA LEU A 429 27.01 5.02 -3.03
C LEU A 429 27.72 5.51 -4.31
N PRO A 430 28.79 6.32 -4.18
CA PRO A 430 29.54 6.79 -5.34
C PRO A 430 30.05 5.62 -6.21
N PRO A 431 29.88 5.66 -7.54
CA PRO A 431 30.25 4.56 -8.44
C PRO A 431 31.76 4.30 -8.52
N SER A 432 32.58 5.23 -8.04
CA SER A 432 34.05 5.09 -7.95
C SER A 432 34.50 4.27 -6.74
N VAL A 433 33.60 3.87 -5.86
CA VAL A 433 33.95 3.00 -4.74
C VAL A 433 34.16 1.57 -5.27
N PRO A 434 35.38 1.00 -5.22
CA PRO A 434 35.67 -0.30 -5.80
C PRO A 434 35.03 -1.41 -4.95
N ILE A 435 33.76 -1.63 -5.14
CA ILE A 435 33.05 -2.63 -4.38
C ILE A 435 32.39 -3.63 -5.31
N ILE A 436 32.64 -4.88 -4.96
CA ILE A 436 31.72 -5.96 -5.21
C ILE A 436 31.31 -5.99 -6.68
N GLY A 437 31.89 -6.84 -7.44
CA GLY A 437 31.47 -7.22 -8.78
C GLY A 437 30.05 -6.86 -9.22
N GLU A 438 29.72 -7.09 -10.43
CA GLU A 438 28.43 -6.80 -11.08
C GLU A 438 27.22 -6.95 -10.15
N ALA A 439 26.23 -6.07 -10.29
CA ALA A 439 24.94 -6.18 -9.62
C ALA A 439 24.41 -7.62 -9.70
N ARG A 440 24.10 -8.21 -8.56
CA ARG A 440 23.66 -9.61 -8.49
C ARG A 440 22.16 -9.68 -8.32
N PRO A 441 21.48 -10.54 -9.08
CA PRO A 441 20.06 -10.73 -8.89
C PRO A 441 19.76 -11.30 -7.50
N VAL A 442 18.82 -10.70 -6.79
CA VAL A 442 18.29 -11.16 -5.52
C VAL A 442 16.82 -11.47 -5.64
N GLU A 443 16.43 -12.60 -5.09
CA GLU A 443 15.03 -12.99 -4.95
C GLU A 443 14.52 -12.50 -3.59
N THR A 444 13.45 -11.70 -3.61
CA THR A 444 12.76 -11.25 -2.41
C THR A 444 11.40 -11.92 -2.32
N ARG A 445 11.09 -12.51 -1.18
CA ARG A 445 9.79 -13.13 -0.87
C ARG A 445 9.14 -12.40 0.28
N TYR A 446 7.86 -12.12 0.11
CA TYR A 446 7.02 -11.47 1.11
C TYR A 446 5.89 -12.38 1.54
N SER A 447 5.60 -12.40 2.84
CA SER A 447 4.46 -13.11 3.41
C SER A 447 3.91 -12.30 4.59
N ARG A 448 2.60 -12.09 4.62
CA ARG A 448 1.91 -11.40 5.71
C ARG A 448 0.64 -12.15 6.08
N LEU A 449 0.54 -12.56 7.35
CA LEU A 449 -0.66 -13.14 7.93
C LEU A 449 -1.30 -12.13 8.89
N VAL A 450 -2.61 -11.90 8.71
CA VAL A 450 -3.37 -10.97 9.55
C VAL A 450 -4.62 -11.67 10.08
N PHE A 451 -4.87 -11.53 11.38
CA PHE A 451 -6.12 -11.91 12.00
C PHE A 451 -7.09 -10.74 11.95
N VAL A 452 -8.28 -10.97 11.40
CA VAL A 452 -9.30 -9.94 11.20
C VAL A 452 -10.51 -10.18 12.08
N LEU A 453 -11.06 -9.06 12.59
CA LEU A 453 -12.24 -9.02 13.44
C LEU A 453 -13.24 -8.03 12.84
N GLY A 454 -14.52 -8.36 12.93
CA GLY A 454 -15.58 -7.47 12.49
C GLY A 454 -16.79 -7.53 13.39
N TYR A 455 -17.45 -6.40 13.54
CA TYR A 455 -18.67 -6.23 14.30
C TYR A 455 -19.63 -5.33 13.52
N LEU A 456 -20.85 -5.83 13.35
CA LEU A 456 -21.97 -5.10 12.75
C LEU A 456 -23.11 -5.08 13.76
N PHE A 457 -23.66 -3.92 14.03
CA PHE A 457 -24.84 -3.73 14.85
C PHE A 457 -25.96 -3.08 14.03
N GLY A 458 -27.16 -3.66 14.08
CA GLY A 458 -28.39 -3.09 13.54
C GLY A 458 -29.45 -3.08 14.61
N SER A 459 -30.17 -1.97 14.76
CA SER A 459 -31.34 -1.95 15.65
C SER A 459 -32.51 -2.66 14.96
N ASP A 460 -33.21 -3.50 15.71
CA ASP A 460 -34.53 -3.97 15.28
C ASP A 460 -35.49 -2.76 15.23
N LYS A 461 -35.81 -2.30 14.01
CA LYS A 461 -36.90 -1.35 13.76
C LYS A 461 -38.03 -2.04 13.06
#